data_396f63b2f1f5062c7fa60a95df682965
#
_entry.id   396f63b2f1f5062c7fa60a95df682965
#
_cell.length_a   1.000
_cell.length_b   1.000
_cell.length_c   1.000
_cell.angle_alpha   90.00
_cell.angle_beta   90.00
_cell.angle_gamma   90.00
#
_symmetry.space_group_name_H-M   'P 1'
#
loop_
_entity.id
_entity.type
_entity.pdbx_description
1 polymer ?
#
loop_
_entity_poly.entity_id
_entity_poly.type
_entity_poly.pdbx_seq_one_letter_code
_entity_poly.pdbx_strand_id
1 'polypeptide(L)'
;MKTNAYSFLLSTLLLSACSGTGSKSSQQETKAKETEMVTIQRILPIHNDFFGITNIGSINIEFSEGPCSIVVEGDSILISNLRYEVDGGLLTLSIPSEENLDINQYETNPRINAKISCPELRIFSNIGGGNIKLPVLHSSKIDMGGMGGGSITADSIFCPDFKYQSNSNTKASFKYIEGENAKILCYGIAPVEANVVMSKLTVIDASNQNDLNFKVKSGSIDLISTGSGTTTLDLEADELTASVQGNGKLILSGKANKKVLKNGKNAVIEDNLQ
;
A
#
# COMPACT_ATOMS: atom_id res chain seq x y z
N MET A 1 -23.35 -45.75 -18.42
CA MET A 1 -24.83 -45.73 -18.59
C MET A 1 -25.34 -44.31 -18.43
N LYS A 2 -25.99 -43.83 -19.52
CA LYS A 2 -26.92 -42.68 -19.61
C LYS A 2 -26.36 -41.26 -19.42
N THR A 3 -26.00 -40.68 -20.51
CA THR A 3 -26.32 -39.41 -21.19
C THR A 3 -27.60 -38.72 -20.70
N ASN A 4 -27.50 -37.38 -20.50
CA ASN A 4 -28.60 -36.51 -20.89
C ASN A 4 -28.07 -35.13 -21.30
N ALA A 5 -28.23 -34.86 -22.60
CA ALA A 5 -28.09 -33.56 -23.24
C ALA A 5 -29.40 -32.78 -23.07
N TYR A 6 -29.34 -31.49 -22.86
CA TYR A 6 -30.46 -30.59 -23.12
C TYR A 6 -30.03 -29.52 -24.11
N SER A 7 -30.55 -29.71 -25.30
CA SER A 7 -30.67 -28.78 -26.42
C SER A 7 -31.80 -27.80 -26.11
N PHE A 8 -31.60 -26.49 -26.35
CA PHE A 8 -32.71 -25.55 -26.50
C PHE A 8 -32.56 -24.71 -27.76
N LEU A 9 -33.67 -24.74 -28.48
CA LEU A 9 -33.90 -24.26 -29.83
C LEU A 9 -33.89 -22.72 -29.95
N LEU A 10 -33.44 -22.39 -31.12
CA LEU A 10 -33.67 -21.25 -32.01
C LEU A 10 -35.09 -20.66 -31.95
N SER A 11 -35.20 -19.33 -31.93
CA SER A 11 -36.35 -18.61 -32.48
C SER A 11 -35.88 -17.40 -33.28
N THR A 12 -35.96 -17.54 -34.58
CA THR A 12 -35.86 -16.50 -35.61
C THR A 12 -37.06 -15.55 -35.55
N LEU A 13 -36.80 -14.26 -35.58
CA LEU A 13 -37.78 -13.24 -35.97
C LEU A 13 -37.19 -12.39 -37.09
N LEU A 14 -37.73 -12.58 -38.28
CA LEU A 14 -37.61 -11.72 -39.46
C LEU A 14 -38.57 -10.55 -39.32
N LEU A 15 -38.11 -9.34 -39.50
CA LEU A 15 -38.95 -8.20 -39.91
C LEU A 15 -38.16 -7.21 -40.79
N SER A 16 -38.50 -7.27 -42.02
CA SER A 16 -38.65 -6.33 -43.12
C SER A 16 -37.89 -4.98 -43.16
N ALA A 17 -37.35 -4.85 -44.32
CA ALA A 17 -36.69 -3.70 -44.95
C ALA A 17 -37.42 -2.36 -44.85
N CYS A 18 -36.60 -1.29 -44.71
CA CYS A 18 -36.90 -0.01 -45.30
C CYS A 18 -35.62 0.58 -45.93
N SER A 19 -35.68 0.85 -47.19
CA SER A 19 -34.69 1.48 -48.04
C SER A 19 -34.47 2.94 -47.65
N GLY A 20 -33.23 3.32 -47.40
CA GLY A 20 -32.78 4.69 -47.22
C GLY A 20 -31.37 4.86 -47.76
N THR A 21 -31.24 5.53 -48.88
CA THR A 21 -29.99 5.95 -49.52
C THR A 21 -29.24 6.96 -48.63
N GLY A 22 -27.97 6.74 -48.40
CA GLY A 22 -27.14 7.82 -47.87
C GLY A 22 -25.79 7.36 -47.26
N SER A 23 -24.74 7.67 -47.98
CA SER A 23 -23.32 7.86 -47.57
C SER A 23 -22.62 6.69 -46.89
N LYS A 24 -21.71 6.09 -47.64
CA LYS A 24 -20.61 5.27 -47.14
C LYS A 24 -19.67 6.13 -46.31
N SER A 25 -19.80 6.12 -45.00
CA SER A 25 -18.69 6.44 -44.11
C SER A 25 -17.86 5.16 -43.93
N SER A 26 -16.68 5.14 -44.52
CA SER A 26 -15.67 4.16 -44.27
C SER A 26 -15.24 4.27 -42.80
N GLN A 27 -15.83 3.45 -41.93
CA GLN A 27 -15.25 3.18 -40.63
C GLN A 27 -13.96 2.38 -40.89
N GLN A 28 -12.83 3.06 -40.91
CA GLN A 28 -11.54 2.45 -40.70
C GLN A 28 -11.55 1.95 -39.24
N GLU A 29 -11.82 0.66 -39.06
CA GLU A 29 -11.41 -0.05 -37.87
C GLU A 29 -9.87 0.05 -37.80
N THR A 30 -9.40 1.00 -37.03
CA THR A 30 -8.00 1.02 -36.58
C THR A 30 -7.86 -0.17 -35.62
N LYS A 31 -7.49 -1.34 -36.15
CA LYS A 31 -6.96 -2.44 -35.35
C LYS A 31 -5.79 -1.85 -34.58
N ALA A 32 -6.00 -1.59 -33.30
CA ALA A 32 -4.91 -1.34 -32.36
C ALA A 32 -3.93 -2.52 -32.52
N LYS A 33 -2.73 -2.22 -32.97
CA LYS A 33 -1.65 -3.21 -33.11
C LYS A 33 -1.33 -3.60 -31.67
N GLU A 34 -1.75 -4.78 -31.27
CA GLU A 34 -1.34 -5.39 -30.00
C GLU A 34 0.19 -5.48 -30.04
N THR A 35 0.86 -4.55 -29.39
CA THR A 35 2.32 -4.54 -29.31
C THR A 35 2.68 -5.71 -28.39
N GLU A 36 3.33 -6.71 -28.94
CA GLU A 36 3.78 -7.90 -28.20
C GLU A 36 4.67 -7.43 -27.03
N MET A 37 4.26 -7.72 -25.81
CA MET A 37 4.95 -7.28 -24.61
C MET A 37 6.21 -8.13 -24.42
N VAL A 38 7.39 -7.50 -24.54
CA VAL A 38 8.68 -8.15 -24.33
C VAL A 38 9.13 -7.90 -22.90
N THR A 39 9.20 -8.95 -22.08
CA THR A 39 9.76 -8.87 -20.74
C THR A 39 11.27 -8.98 -20.77
N ILE A 40 11.95 -8.05 -20.11
CA ILE A 40 13.41 -8.05 -19.95
C ILE A 40 13.80 -7.92 -18.48
N GLN A 41 15.04 -8.37 -18.17
CA GLN A 41 15.66 -8.14 -16.86
C GLN A 41 16.89 -7.25 -17.05
N ARG A 42 17.12 -6.32 -16.13
CA ARG A 42 18.26 -5.40 -16.14
C ARG A 42 18.80 -5.18 -14.74
N ILE A 43 20.12 -5.25 -14.58
CA ILE A 43 20.83 -4.78 -13.40
C ILE A 43 21.12 -3.30 -13.59
N LEU A 44 20.69 -2.47 -12.65
CA LEU A 44 20.95 -1.04 -12.69
C LEU A 44 22.29 -0.75 -11.97
N PRO A 45 23.25 -0.10 -12.64
CA PRO A 45 24.53 0.25 -12.02
C PRO A 45 24.34 1.25 -10.89
N ILE A 46 24.99 1.01 -9.75
CA ILE A 46 24.97 1.87 -8.57
C ILE A 46 26.38 2.38 -8.35
N HIS A 47 26.53 3.68 -8.13
CA HIS A 47 27.80 4.33 -7.85
C HIS A 47 27.96 4.74 -6.38
N ASN A 48 26.86 4.86 -5.65
CA ASN A 48 26.83 5.24 -4.26
C ASN A 48 25.91 4.31 -3.47
N ASP A 49 26.25 4.03 -2.22
CA ASP A 49 25.38 3.31 -1.31
C ASP A 49 24.17 4.16 -0.95
N PHE A 50 23.06 3.48 -0.62
CA PHE A 50 21.82 4.12 -0.18
C PHE A 50 21.24 3.40 1.05
N PHE A 51 20.46 4.14 1.81
CA PHE A 51 19.70 3.68 2.98
C PHE A 51 18.23 4.07 2.90
N GLY A 52 17.82 4.72 1.85
CA GLY A 52 16.45 5.12 1.61
C GLY A 52 16.00 4.81 0.20
N ILE A 53 14.68 4.59 0.03
CA ILE A 53 14.06 4.29 -1.26
C ILE A 53 12.81 5.15 -1.41
N THR A 54 12.70 5.84 -2.55
CA THR A 54 11.50 6.52 -3.01
C THR A 54 11.02 5.87 -4.30
N ASN A 55 9.83 5.28 -4.28
CA ASN A 55 9.16 4.74 -5.45
C ASN A 55 8.13 5.73 -5.98
N ILE A 56 8.34 6.25 -7.20
CA ILE A 56 7.43 7.17 -7.87
C ILE A 56 6.87 6.47 -9.11
N GLY A 57 5.66 5.94 -8.98
CA GLY A 57 4.99 5.18 -10.04
C GLY A 57 4.54 3.79 -9.60
N SER A 58 4.10 2.99 -10.58
CA SER A 58 3.58 1.64 -10.32
C SER A 58 4.68 0.58 -10.44
N ILE A 59 5.70 0.63 -9.56
CA ILE A 59 6.77 -0.34 -9.49
C ILE A 59 6.57 -1.22 -8.26
N ASN A 60 6.49 -2.54 -8.44
CA ASN A 60 6.55 -3.47 -7.33
C ASN A 60 7.98 -3.56 -6.82
N ILE A 61 8.15 -3.54 -5.50
CA ILE A 61 9.47 -3.66 -4.88
C ILE A 61 9.48 -4.85 -3.93
N GLU A 62 10.46 -5.72 -4.12
CA GLU A 62 10.87 -6.73 -3.14
C GLU A 62 12.22 -6.31 -2.57
N PHE A 63 12.23 -5.99 -1.30
CA PHE A 63 13.44 -5.54 -0.60
C PHE A 63 14.11 -6.70 0.15
N SER A 64 15.43 -6.62 0.29
CA SER A 64 16.19 -7.47 1.20
C SER A 64 17.38 -6.71 1.80
N GLU A 65 17.76 -7.04 3.03
CA GLU A 65 19.02 -6.55 3.59
C GLU A 65 20.22 -7.22 2.90
N GLY A 66 21.25 -6.45 2.60
CA GLY A 66 22.44 -6.94 1.93
C GLY A 66 23.24 -5.82 1.26
N PRO A 67 24.27 -6.13 0.48
CA PRO A 67 24.97 -5.14 -0.33
C PRO A 67 24.00 -4.40 -1.25
N CYS A 68 24.28 -3.10 -1.51
CA CYS A 68 23.42 -2.32 -2.40
C CYS A 68 23.33 -2.94 -3.79
N SER A 69 22.12 -3.23 -4.23
CA SER A 69 21.85 -3.73 -5.58
C SER A 69 20.45 -3.37 -6.05
N ILE A 70 20.26 -3.26 -7.36
CA ILE A 70 18.96 -3.01 -7.98
C ILE A 70 18.88 -3.90 -9.22
N VAL A 71 17.90 -4.79 -9.23
CA VAL A 71 17.56 -5.63 -10.39
C VAL A 71 16.11 -5.37 -10.75
N VAL A 72 15.84 -4.97 -11.97
CA VAL A 72 14.50 -4.72 -12.47
C VAL A 72 14.13 -5.72 -13.54
N GLU A 73 12.87 -6.15 -13.52
CA GLU A 73 12.31 -7.08 -14.50
C GLU A 73 10.91 -6.58 -14.90
N GLY A 74 10.58 -6.62 -16.18
CA GLY A 74 9.28 -6.22 -16.66
C GLY A 74 9.26 -5.81 -18.12
N ASP A 75 8.27 -5.02 -18.49
CA ASP A 75 8.08 -4.52 -19.85
C ASP A 75 9.30 -3.73 -20.34
N SER A 76 9.84 -4.10 -21.51
CA SER A 76 11.05 -3.51 -22.06
C SER A 76 10.93 -2.01 -22.33
N ILE A 77 9.74 -1.53 -22.71
CA ILE A 77 9.48 -0.10 -22.95
C ILE A 77 9.54 0.65 -21.63
N LEU A 78 8.87 0.13 -20.60
CA LEU A 78 8.86 0.76 -19.27
C LEU A 78 10.26 0.74 -18.63
N ILE A 79 11.00 -0.37 -18.74
CA ILE A 79 12.37 -0.45 -18.22
C ILE A 79 13.31 0.50 -18.95
N SER A 80 13.11 0.72 -20.26
CA SER A 80 13.90 1.68 -21.04
C SER A 80 13.64 3.14 -20.62
N ASN A 81 12.45 3.42 -20.12
CA ASN A 81 12.04 4.74 -19.64
C ASN A 81 12.20 4.90 -18.10
N LEU A 82 12.57 3.83 -17.40
CA LEU A 82 12.79 3.89 -15.97
C LEU A 82 13.96 4.83 -15.65
N ARG A 83 13.71 5.84 -14.84
CA ARG A 83 14.74 6.71 -14.27
C ARG A 83 15.05 6.27 -12.85
N TYR A 84 16.32 6.29 -12.52
CA TYR A 84 16.79 6.00 -11.17
C TYR A 84 18.00 6.89 -10.86
N GLU A 85 18.06 7.31 -9.61
CA GLU A 85 19.12 8.18 -9.10
C GLU A 85 19.36 7.87 -7.63
N VAL A 86 20.62 7.93 -7.20
CA VAL A 86 21.00 7.89 -5.79
C VAL A 86 21.60 9.23 -5.42
N ASP A 87 20.88 10.02 -4.64
CA ASP A 87 21.33 11.29 -4.13
C ASP A 87 21.17 11.36 -2.61
N GLY A 88 22.21 11.81 -1.89
CA GLY A 88 22.21 11.91 -0.43
C GLY A 88 21.89 10.60 0.30
N GLY A 89 22.14 9.43 -0.32
CA GLY A 89 21.80 8.12 0.22
C GLY A 89 20.33 7.72 0.01
N LEU A 90 19.58 8.46 -0.80
CA LEU A 90 18.21 8.16 -1.18
C LEU A 90 18.17 7.66 -2.63
N LEU A 91 17.77 6.42 -2.84
CA LEU A 91 17.46 5.87 -4.16
C LEU A 91 16.06 6.32 -4.57
N THR A 92 15.95 7.05 -5.68
CA THR A 92 14.67 7.38 -6.31
C THR A 92 14.48 6.56 -7.57
N LEU A 93 13.37 5.84 -7.66
CA LEU A 93 12.91 5.15 -8.86
C LEU A 93 11.68 5.85 -9.39
N SER A 94 11.66 6.19 -10.69
CA SER A 94 10.49 6.83 -11.30
C SER A 94 10.27 6.40 -12.73
N ILE A 95 8.99 6.32 -13.12
CA ILE A 95 8.57 6.17 -14.51
C ILE A 95 7.98 7.51 -14.91
N PRO A 96 8.66 8.29 -15.78
CA PRO A 96 8.11 9.57 -16.22
C PRO A 96 6.80 9.38 -16.97
N SER A 97 5.85 10.27 -16.72
CA SER A 97 4.65 10.40 -17.54
C SER A 97 5.03 11.08 -18.85
N GLU A 98 5.33 10.32 -19.89
CA GLU A 98 5.49 10.89 -21.22
C GLU A 98 4.15 10.90 -21.95
N GLU A 99 3.90 11.93 -22.77
CA GLU A 99 2.64 12.13 -23.53
C GLU A 99 2.28 10.96 -24.45
N ASN A 100 3.21 10.04 -24.70
CA ASN A 100 3.03 8.87 -25.58
C ASN A 100 2.92 7.53 -24.83
N LEU A 101 3.12 7.50 -23.52
CA LEU A 101 2.84 6.33 -22.69
C LEU A 101 1.43 6.50 -22.11
N ASP A 102 0.49 5.67 -22.55
CA ASP A 102 -0.83 5.62 -21.93
C ASP A 102 -0.71 5.06 -20.51
N ILE A 103 -0.31 5.94 -19.58
CA ILE A 103 -0.06 5.63 -18.17
C ILE A 103 -1.32 5.07 -17.52
N ASN A 104 -2.51 5.44 -17.99
CA ASN A 104 -3.76 4.92 -17.44
C ASN A 104 -3.88 3.40 -17.58
N GLN A 105 -3.22 2.78 -18.55
CA GLN A 105 -3.12 1.32 -18.66
C GLN A 105 -2.17 0.71 -17.63
N TYR A 106 -1.23 1.50 -17.09
CA TYR A 106 -0.17 1.03 -16.20
C TYR A 106 -0.42 1.32 -14.72
N GLU A 107 -1.31 2.28 -14.40
CA GLU A 107 -1.59 2.67 -13.01
C GLU A 107 -2.24 1.56 -12.19
N THR A 108 -3.01 0.68 -12.82
CA THR A 108 -3.74 -0.39 -12.13
C THR A 108 -3.00 -1.74 -12.10
N ASN A 109 -1.94 -1.89 -12.90
CA ASN A 109 -1.20 -3.15 -12.98
C ASN A 109 0.30 -2.86 -13.16
N PRO A 110 1.08 -2.83 -12.07
CA PRO A 110 2.52 -2.58 -12.15
C PRO A 110 3.20 -3.66 -13.00
N ARG A 111 3.91 -3.23 -14.06
CA ARG A 111 4.61 -4.10 -15.00
C ARG A 111 6.12 -4.11 -14.80
N ILE A 112 6.62 -3.43 -13.78
CA ILE A 112 8.01 -3.49 -13.36
C ILE A 112 8.05 -4.08 -11.95
N ASN A 113 8.89 -5.10 -11.79
CA ASN A 113 9.25 -5.67 -10.52
C ASN A 113 10.72 -5.32 -10.24
N ALA A 114 10.99 -4.69 -9.12
CA ALA A 114 12.33 -4.34 -8.70
C ALA A 114 12.72 -5.16 -7.46
N LYS A 115 13.85 -5.88 -7.54
CA LYS A 115 14.52 -6.46 -6.38
C LYS A 115 15.60 -5.50 -5.96
N ILE A 116 15.50 -5.00 -4.74
CA ILE A 116 16.39 -3.97 -4.22
C ILE A 116 16.98 -4.45 -2.91
N SER A 117 18.27 -4.27 -2.73
CA SER A 117 18.93 -4.50 -1.45
C SER A 117 19.79 -3.32 -1.03
N CYS A 118 19.88 -3.12 0.28
CA CYS A 118 20.87 -2.25 0.92
C CYS A 118 21.15 -2.77 2.35
N PRO A 119 22.26 -2.37 2.98
CA PRO A 119 22.62 -2.88 4.31
C PRO A 119 21.63 -2.51 5.40
N GLU A 120 21.02 -1.34 5.32
CA GLU A 120 20.05 -0.82 6.29
C GLU A 120 19.03 0.06 5.58
N LEU A 121 17.74 -0.21 5.73
CA LEU A 121 16.67 0.64 5.20
C LEU A 121 16.14 1.56 6.31
N ARG A 122 16.32 2.86 6.17
CA ARG A 122 15.88 3.89 7.12
C ARG A 122 14.70 4.70 6.65
N ILE A 123 14.58 4.87 5.34
CA ILE A 123 13.53 5.69 4.72
C ILE A 123 12.90 4.87 3.60
N PHE A 124 11.57 4.84 3.58
CA PHE A 124 10.83 4.23 2.48
C PHE A 124 9.61 5.09 2.13
N SER A 125 9.50 5.54 0.89
CA SER A 125 8.34 6.29 0.38
C SER A 125 7.77 5.61 -0.85
N ASN A 126 6.47 5.25 -0.80
CA ASN A 126 5.74 4.75 -1.95
C ASN A 126 4.76 5.82 -2.44
N ILE A 127 5.10 6.45 -3.57
CA ILE A 127 4.31 7.52 -4.21
C ILE A 127 3.77 6.96 -5.53
N GLY A 128 2.82 6.05 -5.43
CA GLY A 128 2.28 5.36 -6.63
C GLY A 128 1.51 4.10 -6.30
N GLY A 129 1.26 3.27 -7.33
CA GLY A 129 0.41 2.07 -7.25
C GLY A 129 1.14 0.75 -6.96
N GLY A 130 2.45 0.77 -6.71
CA GLY A 130 3.25 -0.44 -6.55
C GLY A 130 3.00 -1.20 -5.24
N ASN A 131 3.23 -2.51 -5.28
CA ASN A 131 3.18 -3.37 -4.12
C ASN A 131 4.59 -3.59 -3.56
N ILE A 132 4.76 -3.30 -2.29
CA ILE A 132 6.04 -3.30 -1.62
C ILE A 132 6.08 -4.46 -0.62
N LYS A 133 7.12 -5.27 -0.71
CA LYS A 133 7.38 -6.40 0.19
C LYS A 133 8.70 -6.20 0.91
N LEU A 134 8.62 -6.19 2.23
CA LEU A 134 9.74 -5.99 3.13
C LEU A 134 9.79 -7.22 4.08
N PRO A 135 10.63 -8.24 3.82
CA PRO A 135 10.54 -9.48 4.60
C PRO A 135 10.94 -9.25 6.05
N VAL A 136 12.20 -8.91 6.29
CA VAL A 136 12.73 -8.62 7.64
C VAL A 136 13.58 -7.37 7.55
N LEU A 137 13.38 -6.43 8.48
CA LEU A 137 14.15 -5.20 8.56
C LEU A 137 14.78 -5.03 9.93
N HIS A 138 16.09 -4.75 9.93
CA HIS A 138 16.83 -4.30 11.12
C HIS A 138 17.37 -2.91 10.84
N SER A 139 16.97 -1.93 11.63
CA SER A 139 17.42 -0.56 11.43
C SER A 139 17.48 0.21 12.74
N SER A 140 18.35 1.20 12.79
CA SER A 140 18.41 2.15 13.90
C SER A 140 17.19 3.06 13.97
N LYS A 141 16.54 3.30 12.82
CA LYS A 141 15.32 4.10 12.70
C LYS A 141 14.66 3.81 11.36
N ILE A 142 13.33 3.76 11.33
CA ILE A 142 12.57 3.61 10.10
C ILE A 142 11.49 4.69 9.99
N ASP A 143 11.48 5.43 8.88
CA ASP A 143 10.41 6.36 8.49
C ASP A 143 9.81 5.88 7.15
N MET A 144 8.56 5.38 7.19
CA MET A 144 7.85 4.86 6.02
C MET A 144 6.66 5.72 5.66
N GLY A 145 6.43 5.91 4.37
CA GLY A 145 5.29 6.65 3.86
C GLY A 145 4.60 5.99 2.69
N GLY A 146 3.25 6.06 2.68
CA GLY A 146 2.41 5.69 1.56
C GLY A 146 1.58 6.88 1.07
N MET A 147 1.75 7.26 -0.21
CA MET A 147 1.08 8.42 -0.84
C MET A 147 0.47 8.05 -2.20
N GLY A 148 -0.13 6.91 -2.31
CA GLY A 148 -0.70 6.43 -3.58
C GLY A 148 -1.66 5.29 -3.35
N GLY A 149 -1.85 4.46 -4.37
CA GLY A 149 -2.49 3.16 -4.26
C GLY A 149 -1.49 2.07 -3.84
N GLY A 150 -1.83 0.81 -4.13
CA GLY A 150 -0.95 -0.32 -3.86
C GLY A 150 -0.89 -0.73 -2.38
N SER A 151 0.21 -1.37 -2.00
CA SER A 151 0.36 -1.89 -0.66
C SER A 151 1.79 -1.86 -0.14
N ILE A 152 1.95 -1.76 1.18
CA ILE A 152 3.22 -1.97 1.87
C ILE A 152 3.02 -3.13 2.86
N THR A 153 3.81 -4.19 2.71
CA THR A 153 3.78 -5.35 3.61
C THR A 153 5.15 -5.59 4.20
N ALA A 154 5.23 -5.80 5.52
CA ALA A 154 6.45 -6.22 6.18
C ALA A 154 6.18 -7.43 7.07
N ASP A 155 7.10 -8.41 7.03
CA ASP A 155 6.99 -9.59 7.89
C ASP A 155 7.47 -9.27 9.31
N SER A 156 8.65 -8.65 9.45
CA SER A 156 9.17 -8.24 10.76
C SER A 156 10.00 -6.97 10.64
N ILE A 157 9.83 -6.07 11.60
CA ILE A 157 10.59 -4.82 11.71
C ILE A 157 11.16 -4.74 13.12
N PHE A 158 12.48 -4.69 13.22
CA PHE A 158 13.22 -4.51 14.46
C PHE A 158 13.93 -3.15 14.42
N CYS A 159 13.38 -2.16 15.13
CA CYS A 159 14.00 -0.85 15.20
C CYS A 159 13.56 -0.08 16.45
N PRO A 160 14.47 0.67 17.11
CA PRO A 160 14.12 1.52 18.24
C PRO A 160 13.02 2.54 17.93
N ASP A 161 13.10 3.20 16.77
CA ASP A 161 12.15 4.23 16.37
C ASP A 161 11.51 3.90 15.01
N PHE A 162 10.25 3.52 15.03
CA PHE A 162 9.43 3.24 13.86
C PHE A 162 8.41 4.35 13.62
N LYS A 163 8.34 4.85 12.40
CA LYS A 163 7.27 5.73 11.95
C LYS A 163 6.68 5.24 10.64
N TYR A 164 5.35 5.19 10.60
CA TYR A 164 4.59 4.99 9.38
C TYR A 164 3.58 6.12 9.20
N GLN A 165 3.47 6.62 7.96
CA GLN A 165 2.48 7.63 7.60
C GLN A 165 1.78 7.25 6.30
N SER A 166 0.44 7.17 6.34
CA SER A 166 -0.40 6.97 5.16
C SER A 166 -1.21 8.24 4.87
N ASN A 167 -1.08 8.77 3.66
CA ASN A 167 -1.80 9.98 3.22
C ASN A 167 -2.87 9.71 2.15
N SER A 168 -3.11 8.46 1.76
CA SER A 168 -4.03 8.12 0.68
C SER A 168 -4.51 6.67 0.75
N ASN A 169 -4.57 5.96 -0.38
CA ASN A 169 -5.15 4.62 -0.51
C ASN A 169 -4.12 3.47 -0.38
N THR A 170 -2.92 3.74 0.12
CA THR A 170 -1.91 2.69 0.32
C THR A 170 -2.29 1.81 1.51
N LYS A 171 -2.58 0.54 1.24
CA LYS A 171 -2.81 -0.47 2.28
C LYS A 171 -1.50 -0.79 2.99
N ALA A 172 -1.52 -0.96 4.31
CA ALA A 172 -0.33 -1.38 5.04
C ALA A 172 -0.62 -2.57 5.95
N SER A 173 0.30 -3.54 5.95
CA SER A 173 0.23 -4.69 6.84
C SER A 173 1.62 -5.00 7.39
N PHE A 174 1.78 -4.81 8.68
CA PHE A 174 3.01 -5.07 9.43
C PHE A 174 2.77 -6.25 10.37
N LYS A 175 3.23 -7.45 9.98
CA LYS A 175 2.96 -8.66 10.76
C LYS A 175 3.62 -8.63 12.14
N TYR A 176 4.76 -7.95 12.27
CA TYR A 176 5.46 -7.78 13.54
C TYR A 176 6.34 -6.54 13.52
N ILE A 177 6.23 -5.70 14.56
CA ILE A 177 7.10 -4.54 14.79
C ILE A 177 7.57 -4.58 16.23
N GLU A 178 8.88 -4.51 16.47
CA GLU A 178 9.47 -4.52 17.80
C GLU A 178 10.51 -3.42 17.99
N GLY A 179 10.47 -2.72 19.13
CA GLY A 179 11.44 -1.68 19.48
C GLY A 179 11.03 -0.84 20.68
N GLU A 180 11.36 0.44 20.66
CA GLU A 180 11.09 1.35 21.78
C GLU A 180 9.89 2.26 21.50
N ASN A 181 9.88 2.95 20.33
CA ASN A 181 8.87 3.92 19.97
C ASN A 181 8.26 3.59 18.60
N ALA A 182 6.94 3.52 18.53
CA ALA A 182 6.24 3.46 17.26
C ALA A 182 5.27 4.63 17.13
N LYS A 183 5.22 5.22 15.92
CA LYS A 183 4.26 6.25 15.57
C LYS A 183 3.59 5.90 14.25
N ILE A 184 2.28 5.70 14.29
CA ILE A 184 1.45 5.35 13.13
C ILE A 184 0.47 6.48 12.87
N LEU A 185 0.58 7.10 11.70
CA LEU A 185 -0.19 8.27 11.28
C LEU A 185 -1.04 7.90 10.06
N CYS A 186 -2.35 7.91 10.22
CA CYS A 186 -3.30 7.53 9.17
C CYS A 186 -4.15 8.74 8.77
N TYR A 187 -3.85 9.32 7.60
CA TYR A 187 -4.61 10.42 6.98
C TYR A 187 -5.36 9.97 5.71
N GLY A 188 -5.14 8.74 5.28
CA GLY A 188 -5.74 8.16 4.08
C GLY A 188 -7.05 7.41 4.37
N ILE A 189 -7.52 6.63 3.39
CA ILE A 189 -8.74 5.82 3.48
C ILE A 189 -8.46 4.31 3.40
N ALA A 190 -7.19 3.89 3.31
CA ALA A 190 -6.84 2.48 3.22
C ALA A 190 -6.63 1.85 4.60
N PRO A 191 -6.93 0.56 4.75
CA PRO A 191 -6.73 -0.15 6.01
C PRO A 191 -5.25 -0.24 6.40
N VAL A 192 -5.00 -0.19 7.70
CA VAL A 192 -3.69 -0.43 8.30
C VAL A 192 -3.81 -1.51 9.37
N GLU A 193 -2.99 -2.55 9.23
CA GLU A 193 -2.91 -3.64 10.19
C GLU A 193 -1.50 -3.73 10.74
N ALA A 194 -1.35 -3.87 12.07
CA ALA A 194 -0.04 -4.07 12.68
C ALA A 194 -0.10 -4.87 13.97
N ASN A 195 0.92 -5.72 14.16
CA ASN A 195 1.22 -6.33 15.45
C ASN A 195 2.46 -5.63 16.03
N VAL A 196 2.29 -4.96 17.16
CA VAL A 196 3.28 -4.00 17.68
C VAL A 196 3.69 -4.40 19.10
N VAL A 197 4.99 -4.54 19.30
CA VAL A 197 5.63 -4.75 20.62
C VAL A 197 6.61 -3.59 20.85
N MET A 198 6.18 -2.59 21.61
CA MET A 198 6.93 -1.36 21.82
C MET A 198 6.84 -0.85 23.26
N SER A 199 7.83 -0.10 23.73
CA SER A 199 7.69 0.62 25.00
C SER A 199 6.63 1.70 24.92
N LYS A 200 6.55 2.40 23.76
CA LYS A 200 5.56 3.44 23.50
C LYS A 200 4.98 3.34 22.10
N LEU A 201 3.64 3.36 22.00
CA LEU A 201 2.91 3.46 20.74
C LEU A 201 2.09 4.75 20.70
N THR A 202 2.22 5.50 19.60
CA THR A 202 1.35 6.63 19.30
C THR A 202 0.60 6.35 18.00
N VAL A 203 -0.73 6.41 18.03
CA VAL A 203 -1.60 6.27 16.86
C VAL A 203 -2.38 7.57 16.67
N ILE A 204 -2.27 8.16 15.46
CA ILE A 204 -3.09 9.31 15.07
C ILE A 204 -3.89 8.88 13.84
N ASP A 205 -5.20 8.75 14.00
CA ASP A 205 -6.14 8.51 12.93
C ASP A 205 -6.94 9.80 12.68
N ALA A 206 -6.63 10.46 11.57
CA ALA A 206 -7.37 11.62 11.09
C ALA A 206 -8.04 11.32 9.75
N SER A 207 -8.32 10.05 9.48
CA SER A 207 -8.90 9.56 8.24
C SER A 207 -10.42 9.62 8.27
N ASN A 208 -11.02 9.67 7.09
CA ASN A 208 -12.48 9.75 7.01
C ASN A 208 -13.19 8.39 6.93
N GLN A 209 -12.50 7.28 6.68
CA GLN A 209 -13.14 5.95 6.50
C GLN A 209 -12.15 4.79 6.62
N ASN A 210 -11.19 4.81 7.55
CA ASN A 210 -10.25 3.71 7.71
C ASN A 210 -10.73 2.67 8.68
N ASP A 211 -10.39 1.40 8.39
CA ASP A 211 -10.36 0.36 9.39
C ASP A 211 -8.89 0.13 9.81
N LEU A 212 -8.60 0.45 11.06
CA LEU A 212 -7.31 0.24 11.69
C LEU A 212 -7.41 -0.96 12.63
N ASN A 213 -6.53 -1.95 12.44
CA ASN A 213 -6.52 -3.15 13.25
C ASN A 213 -5.14 -3.35 13.87
N PHE A 214 -5.04 -3.20 15.18
CA PHE A 214 -3.80 -3.32 15.91
C PHE A 214 -3.87 -4.38 16.99
N LYS A 215 -2.85 -5.24 17.01
CA LYS A 215 -2.53 -6.07 18.16
C LYS A 215 -1.30 -5.48 18.84
N VAL A 216 -1.40 -5.09 20.11
CA VAL A 216 -0.39 -4.25 20.75
C VAL A 216 0.03 -4.82 22.10
N LYS A 217 1.35 -4.93 22.30
CA LYS A 217 1.93 -5.06 23.62
C LYS A 217 2.84 -3.86 23.87
N SER A 218 2.51 -3.02 24.87
CA SER A 218 3.20 -1.75 25.05
C SER A 218 3.19 -1.29 26.52
N GLY A 219 4.22 -0.55 26.94
CA GLY A 219 4.19 0.17 28.21
C GLY A 219 3.14 1.30 28.18
N SER A 220 3.10 2.09 27.11
CA SER A 220 2.10 3.15 26.96
C SER A 220 1.55 3.23 25.53
N ILE A 221 0.26 3.53 25.44
CA ILE A 221 -0.45 3.74 24.18
C ILE A 221 -1.15 5.10 24.22
N ASP A 222 -0.83 5.97 23.26
CA ASP A 222 -1.52 7.22 23.01
C ASP A 222 -2.29 7.13 21.68
N LEU A 223 -3.62 7.14 21.72
CA LEU A 223 -4.48 7.09 20.52
C LEU A 223 -5.30 8.36 20.39
N ILE A 224 -5.25 8.98 19.22
CA ILE A 224 -6.13 10.09 18.84
C ILE A 224 -6.80 9.70 17.53
N SER A 225 -8.14 9.57 17.55
CA SER A 225 -8.95 9.37 16.34
C SER A 225 -9.92 10.53 16.17
N THR A 226 -9.87 11.17 15.01
CA THR A 226 -10.76 12.26 14.60
C THR A 226 -11.58 11.91 13.37
N GLY A 227 -11.39 10.72 12.85
CA GLY A 227 -12.03 10.19 11.64
C GLY A 227 -13.45 9.67 11.84
N SER A 228 -13.94 8.93 10.85
CA SER A 228 -15.24 8.25 10.87
C SER A 228 -15.12 6.72 10.67
N GLY A 229 -13.90 6.19 10.63
CA GLY A 229 -13.62 4.76 10.52
C GLY A 229 -13.71 4.02 11.85
N THR A 230 -13.32 2.74 11.80
CA THR A 230 -13.22 1.89 12.98
C THR A 230 -11.77 1.61 13.32
N THR A 231 -11.37 1.90 14.56
CA THR A 231 -10.09 1.48 15.11
C THR A 231 -10.31 0.33 16.08
N THR A 232 -9.71 -0.81 15.83
CA THR A 232 -9.73 -1.98 16.72
C THR A 232 -8.37 -2.14 17.36
N LEU A 233 -8.32 -2.20 18.69
CA LEU A 233 -7.13 -2.46 19.49
C LEU A 233 -7.34 -3.69 20.37
N ASP A 234 -6.59 -4.77 20.08
CA ASP A 234 -6.39 -5.88 21.00
C ASP A 234 -5.06 -5.64 21.72
N LEU A 235 -5.08 -5.34 23.04
CA LEU A 235 -3.92 -4.77 23.70
C LEU A 235 -3.58 -5.41 25.04
N GLU A 236 -2.29 -5.40 25.35
CA GLU A 236 -1.72 -5.59 26.68
C GLU A 236 -0.83 -4.36 26.97
N ALA A 237 -1.27 -3.47 27.88
CA ALA A 237 -0.56 -2.23 28.15
C ALA A 237 -0.58 -1.83 29.64
N ASP A 238 0.46 -1.09 30.05
CA ASP A 238 0.45 -0.47 31.38
C ASP A 238 -0.46 0.76 31.40
N GLU A 239 -0.39 1.59 30.37
CA GLU A 239 -1.17 2.82 30.27
C GLU A 239 -1.79 2.96 28.89
N LEU A 240 -3.09 3.26 28.82
CA LEU A 240 -3.83 3.61 27.63
C LEU A 240 -4.45 5.00 27.77
N THR A 241 -4.11 5.92 26.88
CA THR A 241 -4.85 7.18 26.68
C THR A 241 -5.47 7.15 25.29
N ALA A 242 -6.78 7.23 25.20
CA ALA A 242 -7.48 7.26 23.92
C ALA A 242 -8.47 8.42 23.87
N SER A 243 -8.44 9.17 22.77
CA SER A 243 -9.39 10.26 22.48
C SER A 243 -10.02 10.00 21.12
N VAL A 244 -11.34 9.80 21.08
CA VAL A 244 -12.10 9.57 19.85
C VAL A 244 -13.07 10.73 19.65
N GLN A 245 -12.97 11.37 18.50
CA GLN A 245 -13.82 12.50 18.10
C GLN A 245 -14.46 12.22 16.73
N GLY A 246 -15.36 13.08 16.30
CA GLY A 246 -16.08 12.87 15.03
C GLY A 246 -17.12 11.76 15.12
N ASN A 247 -17.21 10.92 14.09
CA ASN A 247 -18.14 9.80 14.01
C ASN A 247 -17.41 8.44 14.08
N GLY A 248 -16.16 8.45 14.56
CA GLY A 248 -15.32 7.26 14.64
C GLY A 248 -15.78 6.27 15.71
N LYS A 249 -15.34 5.03 15.52
CA LYS A 249 -15.57 3.93 16.47
C LYS A 249 -14.24 3.38 16.95
N LEU A 250 -14.07 3.24 18.26
CA LEU A 250 -12.94 2.55 18.89
C LEU A 250 -13.44 1.29 19.57
N ILE A 251 -12.87 0.15 19.24
CA ILE A 251 -13.14 -1.14 19.88
C ILE A 251 -11.88 -1.56 20.62
N LEU A 252 -12.01 -1.74 21.92
CA LEU A 252 -10.92 -2.15 22.80
C LEU A 252 -11.16 -3.55 23.31
N SER A 253 -10.11 -4.39 23.27
CA SER A 253 -10.07 -5.71 23.92
C SER A 253 -8.70 -5.97 24.52
N GLY A 254 -8.62 -6.96 25.45
CA GLY A 254 -7.38 -7.28 26.13
C GLY A 254 -7.29 -6.64 27.51
N LYS A 255 -6.13 -6.04 27.86
CA LYS A 255 -5.87 -5.53 29.21
C LYS A 255 -5.11 -4.21 29.21
N ALA A 256 -5.54 -3.27 30.06
CA ALA A 256 -4.79 -2.08 30.41
C ALA A 256 -4.78 -1.86 31.94
N ASN A 257 -3.61 -1.65 32.54
CA ASN A 257 -3.53 -1.42 33.98
C ASN A 257 -4.11 -0.06 34.38
N LYS A 258 -3.92 0.96 33.53
CA LYS A 258 -4.51 2.29 33.65
C LYS A 258 -5.10 2.70 32.32
N LYS A 259 -6.29 3.31 32.32
CA LYS A 259 -6.92 3.82 31.10
C LYS A 259 -7.55 5.20 31.31
N VAL A 260 -7.38 6.05 30.30
CA VAL A 260 -8.07 7.34 30.18
C VAL A 260 -8.74 7.38 28.80
N LEU A 261 -10.07 7.36 28.81
CA LEU A 261 -10.87 7.35 27.58
C LEU A 261 -11.66 8.65 27.49
N LYS A 262 -11.51 9.35 26.34
CA LYS A 262 -12.26 10.58 26.02
C LYS A 262 -13.10 10.35 24.79
N ASN A 263 -14.41 10.55 24.91
CA ASN A 263 -15.36 10.32 23.83
C ASN A 263 -16.00 11.64 23.39
N GLY A 264 -15.96 11.93 22.10
CA GLY A 264 -16.69 13.03 21.47
C GLY A 264 -18.18 12.73 21.36
N LYS A 265 -18.99 13.74 21.04
CA LYS A 265 -20.45 13.65 21.06
C LYS A 265 -21.05 12.53 20.18
N ASN A 266 -20.43 12.28 19.02
CA ASN A 266 -20.93 11.29 18.04
C ASN A 266 -20.01 10.06 17.93
N ALA A 267 -18.90 10.05 18.66
CA ALA A 267 -17.96 8.94 18.64
C ALA A 267 -18.44 7.79 19.54
N VAL A 268 -18.01 6.59 19.25
CA VAL A 268 -18.35 5.38 20.01
C VAL A 268 -17.08 4.72 20.52
N ILE A 269 -17.03 4.43 21.82
CA ILE A 269 -15.98 3.59 22.41
C ILE A 269 -16.63 2.33 22.97
N GLU A 270 -16.28 1.18 22.40
CA GLU A 270 -16.63 -0.14 22.95
C GLU A 270 -15.45 -0.63 23.80
N ASP A 271 -15.59 -0.53 25.11
CA ASP A 271 -14.54 -0.87 26.07
C ASP A 271 -14.77 -2.28 26.63
N ASN A 272 -14.06 -3.27 26.07
CA ASN A 272 -14.08 -4.66 26.53
C ASN A 272 -12.76 -5.04 27.22
N LEU A 273 -12.04 -4.07 27.82
CA LEU A 273 -10.81 -4.31 28.58
C LEU A 273 -11.12 -4.97 29.92
N GLN A 274 -10.19 -5.89 30.29
CA GLN A 274 -10.20 -6.57 31.58
C GLN A 274 -9.35 -5.82 32.61
#